data_9eb438cf749a59db909c9084166ed2a0
#
_entry.id   9eb438cf749a59db909c9084166ed2a0
#
_cell.length_a   1.000
_cell.length_b   1.000
_cell.length_c   1.000
_cell.angle_alpha   90.00
_cell.angle_beta   90.00
_cell.angle_gamma   90.00
#
_symmetry.space_group_name_H-M   'P 1'
#
loop_
_entity.id
_entity.type
_entity.pdbx_description
1 polymer ?
#
loop_
_entity_poly.entity_id
_entity_poly.type
_entity_poly.pdbx_seq_one_letter_code
_entity_poly.pdbx_strand_id
1 'polypeptide(L)'
;RTTHVVIAPVRKLTNVIKALTDGDFTVSVKSSGNDEIALMSRSVERFIASMKQMIASMGDISGKLGTQADASDSVSREMQSAANVQSQSMSELNMTVDQLSVSVNEIADNATKLAGVVADTKDDSVNVGNKMRETVEVSQKGREDMEHVGEALENIRTSIQNLEAAVNKVGTASGEIVEIVQLIGNIAEETNLLSLNASIEAARAGEAGRGFAVVASEIGTLASNSTASVEHISKLIHEVNELVADAVRQAGDSADNINESSGLIHTAIDTFDKIYDNIQQTSALIDQMVDKINQVDEVATNVAAISEEQAASSDEILATSESMLTQAKGIAENSENVAKESRNLTESSIQLADQVKLFRI
;
A
#
# COMPACT_ATOMS: atom_id res chain seq x y z
N ARG A 1 71.54 60.78 -87.84
CA ARG A 1 71.40 61.00 -86.40
C ARG A 1 69.93 60.78 -85.94
N THR A 2 68.88 61.16 -86.64
CA THR A 2 67.47 60.97 -86.34
C THR A 2 67.05 59.54 -86.19
N THR A 3 67.63 58.56 -86.97
CA THR A 3 67.34 57.12 -86.95
C THR A 3 67.74 56.46 -85.65
N HIS A 4 68.80 56.88 -84.93
CA HIS A 4 69.25 56.29 -83.70
C HIS A 4 68.59 56.92 -82.45
N VAL A 5 68.20 58.19 -82.52
CA VAL A 5 67.73 58.93 -81.32
C VAL A 5 66.22 58.80 -81.24
N VAL A 6 65.43 58.66 -82.32
CA VAL A 6 63.95 58.57 -82.22
C VAL A 6 63.42 57.21 -82.74
N ILE A 7 63.87 56.74 -83.90
CA ILE A 7 63.25 55.54 -84.54
C ILE A 7 63.63 54.25 -83.74
N ALA A 8 64.86 54.06 -83.26
CA ALA A 8 65.23 52.90 -82.49
C ALA A 8 64.53 52.74 -81.14
N PRO A 9 64.40 53.81 -80.32
CA PRO A 9 63.59 53.74 -79.07
C PRO A 9 62.13 53.50 -79.32
N VAL A 10 61.47 54.16 -80.28
CA VAL A 10 60.08 53.93 -80.71
C VAL A 10 59.88 52.46 -81.11
N ARG A 11 60.76 51.89 -81.92
CA ARG A 11 60.71 50.47 -82.30
C ARG A 11 60.81 49.52 -81.12
N LYS A 12 61.65 49.84 -80.13
CA LYS A 12 61.74 49.09 -78.87
C LYS A 12 60.39 49.16 -78.09
N LEU A 13 59.81 50.32 -77.94
CA LEU A 13 58.54 50.51 -77.30
C LEU A 13 57.42 49.71 -78.03
N THR A 14 57.37 49.77 -79.34
CA THR A 14 56.42 48.99 -80.18
C THR A 14 56.59 47.48 -79.93
N ASN A 15 57.81 46.94 -79.86
CA ASN A 15 58.07 45.53 -79.57
C ASN A 15 57.64 45.14 -78.17
N VAL A 16 57.85 46.03 -77.16
CA VAL A 16 57.36 45.80 -75.79
C VAL A 16 55.85 45.81 -75.75
N ILE A 17 55.19 46.77 -76.36
CA ILE A 17 53.70 46.80 -76.45
C ILE A 17 53.17 45.53 -77.14
N LYS A 18 53.83 45.06 -78.17
CA LYS A 18 53.45 43.80 -78.85
C LYS A 18 53.56 42.60 -77.89
N ALA A 19 54.66 42.47 -77.14
CA ALA A 19 54.81 41.43 -76.12
C ALA A 19 53.74 41.53 -75.02
N LEU A 20 53.37 42.75 -74.62
CA LEU A 20 52.25 42.96 -73.63
C LEU A 20 50.91 42.49 -74.17
N THR A 21 50.61 42.73 -75.47
CA THR A 21 49.37 42.24 -76.10
C THR A 21 49.37 40.72 -76.21
N ASP A 22 50.51 40.08 -76.29
CA ASP A 22 50.64 38.61 -76.26
C ASP A 22 50.70 38.02 -74.82
N GLY A 23 50.43 38.89 -73.80
CA GLY A 23 50.36 38.50 -72.38
C GLY A 23 51.78 38.39 -71.68
N ASP A 24 52.85 38.82 -72.29
CA ASP A 24 54.22 38.77 -71.71
C ASP A 24 54.55 40.10 -71.02
N PHE A 25 54.28 40.14 -69.67
CA PHE A 25 54.66 41.23 -68.79
C PHE A 25 56.08 41.11 -68.22
N THR A 26 56.86 40.08 -68.55
CA THR A 26 58.24 39.94 -68.07
C THR A 26 59.17 40.94 -68.69
N VAL A 27 58.79 41.55 -69.81
CA VAL A 27 59.51 42.56 -70.56
C VAL A 27 59.82 43.82 -69.75
N SER A 28 60.97 44.43 -69.92
CA SER A 28 61.35 45.68 -69.25
C SER A 28 61.68 46.79 -70.27
N VAL A 29 61.27 48.03 -69.94
CA VAL A 29 61.59 49.19 -70.71
C VAL A 29 62.65 50.00 -69.95
N LYS A 30 63.87 50.09 -70.46
CA LYS A 30 64.87 51.02 -69.85
C LYS A 30 64.67 52.40 -70.46
N SER A 31 64.33 53.38 -69.62
CA SER A 31 64.24 54.76 -69.99
C SER A 31 65.51 55.54 -69.66
N SER A 32 66.08 56.19 -70.66
CA SER A 32 67.24 57.11 -70.44
C SER A 32 66.96 58.42 -71.20
N GLY A 33 66.94 59.51 -70.44
CA GLY A 33 66.70 60.89 -70.96
C GLY A 33 65.47 61.54 -70.34
N ASN A 34 65.20 62.78 -70.76
CA ASN A 34 64.05 63.61 -70.29
C ASN A 34 63.14 64.06 -71.46
N ASP A 35 63.19 63.39 -72.55
CA ASP A 35 62.34 63.68 -73.70
C ASP A 35 60.98 62.94 -73.63
N GLU A 36 60.08 63.15 -74.57
CA GLU A 36 58.78 62.57 -74.70
C GLU A 36 58.85 61.05 -74.81
N ILE A 37 59.84 60.47 -75.38
CA ILE A 37 60.04 59.04 -75.51
C ILE A 37 60.40 58.44 -74.17
N ALA A 38 61.25 59.13 -73.39
CA ALA A 38 61.55 58.70 -72.03
C ALA A 38 60.32 58.77 -71.13
N LEU A 39 59.44 59.75 -71.31
CA LEU A 39 58.19 59.85 -70.60
C LEU A 39 57.22 58.70 -70.91
N MET A 40 57.12 58.37 -72.26
CA MET A 40 56.32 57.22 -72.69
C MET A 40 56.87 55.89 -72.09
N SER A 41 58.21 55.72 -72.15
CA SER A 41 58.84 54.55 -71.57
C SER A 41 58.55 54.36 -70.08
N ARG A 42 58.62 55.45 -69.26
CA ARG A 42 58.25 55.43 -67.82
C ARG A 42 56.79 55.11 -67.61
N SER A 43 55.89 55.60 -68.48
CA SER A 43 54.46 55.30 -68.38
C SER A 43 54.15 53.84 -68.70
N VAL A 44 54.81 53.23 -69.68
CA VAL A 44 54.71 51.81 -70.00
C VAL A 44 55.29 50.96 -68.88
N GLU A 45 56.44 51.36 -68.28
CA GLU A 45 57.02 50.63 -67.15
C GLU A 45 56.07 50.61 -65.92
N ARG A 46 55.45 51.76 -65.58
CA ARG A 46 54.42 51.84 -64.51
C ARG A 46 53.21 50.95 -64.84
N PHE A 47 52.77 50.96 -66.09
CA PHE A 47 51.65 50.11 -66.51
C PHE A 47 52.00 48.62 -66.33
N ILE A 48 53.21 48.18 -66.76
CA ILE A 48 53.71 46.82 -66.56
C ILE A 48 53.68 46.47 -65.05
N ALA A 49 54.24 47.33 -64.20
CA ALA A 49 54.25 47.08 -62.76
C ALA A 49 52.86 46.94 -62.16
N SER A 50 51.97 47.84 -62.51
CA SER A 50 50.59 47.78 -62.03
C SER A 50 49.82 46.52 -62.50
N MET A 51 50.08 46.13 -63.80
CA MET A 51 49.41 44.90 -64.35
C MET A 51 50.01 43.65 -63.68
N LYS A 52 51.34 43.54 -63.46
CA LYS A 52 51.93 42.46 -62.71
C LYS A 52 51.30 42.28 -61.33
N GLN A 53 51.14 43.37 -60.59
CA GLN A 53 50.59 43.36 -59.24
C GLN A 53 49.09 42.93 -59.32
N MET A 54 48.34 43.41 -60.29
CA MET A 54 46.94 43.03 -60.48
C MET A 54 46.79 41.55 -60.81
N ILE A 55 47.59 41.01 -61.75
CA ILE A 55 47.60 39.61 -62.15
C ILE A 55 47.96 38.70 -60.96
N ALA A 56 49.05 39.07 -60.23
CA ALA A 56 49.48 38.34 -59.00
C ALA A 56 48.31 38.33 -57.93
N SER A 57 47.67 39.48 -57.72
CA SER A 57 46.56 39.58 -56.78
C SER A 57 45.35 38.75 -57.24
N MET A 58 45.03 38.70 -58.53
CA MET A 58 43.98 37.84 -59.06
C MET A 58 44.29 36.36 -58.86
N GLY A 59 45.52 35.94 -59.03
CA GLY A 59 45.95 34.57 -58.74
C GLY A 59 45.81 34.19 -57.27
N ASP A 60 46.19 35.08 -56.34
CA ASP A 60 46.04 34.88 -54.90
C ASP A 60 44.56 34.82 -54.48
N ILE A 61 43.74 35.75 -55.00
CA ILE A 61 42.29 35.76 -54.75
C ILE A 61 41.65 34.48 -55.25
N SER A 62 42.01 34.04 -56.47
CA SER A 62 41.48 32.78 -57.02
C SER A 62 41.83 31.59 -56.15
N GLY A 63 43.09 31.46 -55.72
CA GLY A 63 43.47 30.37 -54.78
C GLY A 63 42.71 30.40 -53.47
N LYS A 64 42.51 31.60 -52.89
CA LYS A 64 41.71 31.78 -51.67
C LYS A 64 40.24 31.41 -51.87
N LEU A 65 39.65 31.78 -52.99
CA LEU A 65 38.25 31.43 -53.32
C LEU A 65 38.09 29.92 -53.47
N GLY A 66 39.03 29.24 -54.13
CA GLY A 66 38.98 27.77 -54.20
C GLY A 66 39.02 27.11 -52.84
N THR A 67 40.00 27.51 -52.00
CA THR A 67 40.10 26.97 -50.63
C THR A 67 38.86 27.22 -49.79
N GLN A 68 38.27 28.42 -49.91
CA GLN A 68 37.05 28.79 -49.18
C GLN A 68 35.81 28.01 -49.67
N ALA A 69 35.74 27.74 -50.96
CA ALA A 69 34.71 26.94 -51.59
C ALA A 69 34.78 25.46 -51.10
N ASP A 70 35.96 24.88 -51.11
CA ASP A 70 36.19 23.51 -50.61
C ASP A 70 35.82 23.38 -49.13
N ALA A 71 36.18 24.37 -48.30
CA ALA A 71 35.79 24.42 -46.90
C ALA A 71 34.24 24.51 -46.75
N SER A 72 33.57 25.34 -47.55
CA SER A 72 32.10 25.44 -47.53
C SER A 72 31.41 24.15 -47.99
N ASP A 73 31.91 23.44 -49.01
CA ASP A 73 31.37 22.13 -49.42
C ASP A 73 31.51 21.10 -48.29
N SER A 74 32.63 21.08 -47.58
CA SER A 74 32.86 20.18 -46.44
C SER A 74 31.85 20.45 -45.30
N VAL A 75 31.74 21.72 -44.88
CA VAL A 75 30.78 22.13 -43.82
C VAL A 75 29.36 21.79 -44.20
N SER A 76 29.00 22.01 -45.48
CA SER A 76 27.63 21.71 -45.98
C SER A 76 27.32 20.21 -45.92
N ARG A 77 28.27 19.35 -46.22
CA ARG A 77 28.11 17.89 -46.10
C ARG A 77 27.95 17.46 -44.61
N GLU A 78 28.70 18.08 -43.72
CA GLU A 78 28.59 17.84 -42.27
C GLU A 78 27.18 18.28 -41.76
N MET A 79 26.73 19.44 -42.18
CA MET A 79 25.37 19.95 -41.85
C MET A 79 24.27 19.02 -42.39
N GLN A 80 24.38 18.52 -43.59
CA GLN A 80 23.45 17.55 -44.19
C GLN A 80 23.39 16.25 -43.36
N SER A 81 24.56 15.74 -42.96
CA SER A 81 24.66 14.55 -42.11
C SER A 81 24.00 14.80 -40.74
N ALA A 82 24.28 15.94 -40.11
CA ALA A 82 23.67 16.32 -38.82
C ALA A 82 22.15 16.44 -38.91
N ALA A 83 21.65 17.05 -39.99
CA ALA A 83 20.19 17.17 -40.25
C ALA A 83 19.51 15.80 -40.41
N ASN A 84 20.15 14.85 -41.08
CA ASN A 84 19.64 13.48 -41.20
C ASN A 84 19.58 12.77 -39.85
N VAL A 85 20.65 12.88 -39.04
CA VAL A 85 20.65 12.32 -37.68
C VAL A 85 19.56 12.97 -36.82
N GLN A 86 19.37 14.29 -36.93
CA GLN A 86 18.28 15.00 -36.23
C GLN A 86 16.91 14.48 -36.65
N SER A 87 16.67 14.27 -37.94
CA SER A 87 15.40 13.70 -38.45
C SER A 87 15.14 12.30 -37.89
N GLN A 88 16.17 11.46 -37.83
CA GLN A 88 16.09 10.13 -37.23
C GLN A 88 15.71 10.21 -35.73
N SER A 89 16.40 11.07 -34.98
CA SER A 89 16.14 11.25 -33.54
C SER A 89 14.73 11.76 -33.27
N MET A 90 14.19 12.64 -34.12
CA MET A 90 12.80 13.10 -34.00
C MET A 90 11.79 11.98 -34.28
N SER A 91 12.08 11.08 -35.21
CA SER A 91 11.24 9.90 -35.45
C SER A 91 11.20 8.96 -34.25
N GLU A 92 12.35 8.73 -33.62
CA GLU A 92 12.47 7.91 -32.39
C GLU A 92 11.77 8.58 -31.20
N LEU A 93 11.88 9.92 -31.09
CA LEU A 93 11.16 10.70 -30.08
C LEU A 93 9.64 10.56 -30.24
N ASN A 94 9.12 10.66 -31.46
CA ASN A 94 7.69 10.50 -31.73
C ASN A 94 7.18 9.12 -31.28
N MET A 95 7.90 8.05 -31.60
CA MET A 95 7.54 6.70 -31.14
C MET A 95 7.54 6.60 -29.59
N THR A 96 8.47 7.27 -28.93
CA THR A 96 8.54 7.30 -27.47
C THR A 96 7.37 8.05 -26.85
N VAL A 97 6.96 9.17 -27.49
CA VAL A 97 5.82 9.96 -27.02
C VAL A 97 4.49 9.23 -27.26
N ASP A 98 4.35 8.50 -28.37
CA ASP A 98 3.19 7.64 -28.59
C ASP A 98 3.07 6.57 -27.48
N GLN A 99 4.17 5.93 -27.13
CA GLN A 99 4.19 4.95 -26.03
C GLN A 99 3.88 5.61 -24.67
N LEU A 100 4.37 6.83 -24.45
CA LEU A 100 4.06 7.62 -23.25
C LEU A 100 2.56 7.94 -23.17
N SER A 101 1.93 8.33 -24.28
CA SER A 101 0.50 8.62 -24.34
C SER A 101 -0.36 7.40 -23.98
N VAL A 102 0.02 6.21 -24.44
CA VAL A 102 -0.63 4.96 -24.02
C VAL A 102 -0.51 4.75 -22.51
N SER A 103 0.70 4.92 -21.95
CA SER A 103 0.94 4.75 -20.52
C SER A 103 0.18 5.76 -19.67
N VAL A 104 0.09 7.01 -20.11
CA VAL A 104 -0.67 8.07 -19.43
C VAL A 104 -2.17 7.74 -19.40
N ASN A 105 -2.73 7.22 -20.49
CA ASN A 105 -4.13 6.78 -20.53
C ASN A 105 -4.39 5.60 -19.58
N GLU A 106 -3.45 4.63 -19.50
CA GLU A 106 -3.55 3.52 -18.55
C GLU A 106 -3.51 4.01 -17.09
N ILE A 107 -2.68 5.01 -16.78
CA ILE A 107 -2.60 5.62 -15.43
C ILE A 107 -3.92 6.30 -15.10
N ALA A 108 -4.53 7.06 -16.01
CA ALA A 108 -5.82 7.73 -15.82
C ALA A 108 -6.96 6.71 -15.58
N ASP A 109 -6.99 5.62 -16.35
CA ASP A 109 -7.94 4.52 -16.15
C ASP A 109 -7.76 3.84 -14.78
N ASN A 110 -6.51 3.60 -14.37
CA ASN A 110 -6.20 3.04 -13.06
C ASN A 110 -6.57 3.97 -11.91
N ALA A 111 -6.39 5.29 -12.05
CA ALA A 111 -6.86 6.27 -11.08
C ALA A 111 -8.38 6.25 -10.93
N THR A 112 -9.12 6.12 -12.03
CA THR A 112 -10.58 5.98 -12.03
C THR A 112 -11.03 4.69 -11.33
N LYS A 113 -10.37 3.56 -11.60
CA LYS A 113 -10.64 2.29 -10.92
C LYS A 113 -10.33 2.39 -9.43
N LEU A 114 -9.24 3.06 -9.06
CA LEU A 114 -8.86 3.28 -7.67
C LEU A 114 -9.92 4.08 -6.93
N ALA A 115 -10.49 5.14 -7.53
CA ALA A 115 -11.60 5.89 -6.97
C ALA A 115 -12.85 5.00 -6.71
N GLY A 116 -13.13 4.05 -7.61
CA GLY A 116 -14.19 3.05 -7.40
C GLY A 116 -13.91 2.15 -6.19
N VAL A 117 -12.69 1.61 -6.07
CA VAL A 117 -12.29 0.78 -4.91
C VAL A 117 -12.34 1.58 -3.61
N VAL A 118 -11.98 2.85 -3.63
CA VAL A 118 -12.09 3.77 -2.48
C VAL A 118 -13.54 3.91 -2.05
N ALA A 119 -14.48 4.14 -2.97
CA ALA A 119 -15.91 4.26 -2.66
C ALA A 119 -16.44 2.97 -2.02
N ASP A 120 -16.16 1.80 -2.61
CA ASP A 120 -16.57 0.49 -2.08
C ASP A 120 -16.00 0.25 -0.67
N THR A 121 -14.71 0.57 -0.46
CA THR A 121 -14.06 0.39 0.84
C THR A 121 -14.64 1.31 1.91
N LYS A 122 -15.09 2.51 1.54
CA LYS A 122 -15.77 3.44 2.43
C LYS A 122 -17.13 2.90 2.86
N ASP A 123 -17.90 2.36 1.92
CA ASP A 123 -19.19 1.73 2.22
C ASP A 123 -19.00 0.49 3.12
N ASP A 124 -18.03 -0.34 2.85
CA ASP A 124 -17.67 -1.49 3.70
C ASP A 124 -17.29 -1.05 5.12
N SER A 125 -16.54 0.05 5.25
CA SER A 125 -16.16 0.61 6.56
C SER A 125 -17.38 1.06 7.35
N VAL A 126 -18.37 1.69 6.72
CA VAL A 126 -19.65 2.06 7.34
C VAL A 126 -20.42 0.82 7.79
N ASN A 127 -20.46 -0.22 6.96
CA ASN A 127 -21.14 -1.48 7.29
C ASN A 127 -20.48 -2.18 8.48
N VAL A 128 -19.14 -2.23 8.53
CA VAL A 128 -18.39 -2.76 9.67
C VAL A 128 -18.67 -1.95 10.93
N GLY A 129 -18.69 -0.61 10.86
CA GLY A 129 -19.04 0.26 11.99
C GLY A 129 -20.44 -0.01 12.52
N ASN A 130 -21.43 -0.27 11.66
CA ASN A 130 -22.78 -0.65 12.05
C ASN A 130 -22.79 -2.01 12.76
N LYS A 131 -22.06 -3.00 12.24
CA LYS A 131 -21.93 -4.32 12.86
C LYS A 131 -21.23 -4.29 14.22
N MET A 132 -20.25 -3.42 14.39
CA MET A 132 -19.62 -3.20 15.69
C MET A 132 -20.62 -2.66 16.72
N ARG A 133 -21.48 -1.69 16.36
CA ARG A 133 -22.54 -1.18 17.26
C ARG A 133 -23.55 -2.27 17.65
N GLU A 134 -24.00 -3.07 16.70
CA GLU A 134 -24.88 -4.22 16.98
C GLU A 134 -24.20 -5.21 17.94
N THR A 135 -22.91 -5.49 17.77
CA THR A 135 -22.16 -6.41 18.63
C THR A 135 -22.00 -5.84 20.04
N VAL A 136 -21.82 -4.52 20.18
CA VAL A 136 -21.82 -3.85 21.50
C VAL A 136 -23.14 -4.09 22.22
N GLU A 137 -24.29 -3.87 21.56
CA GLU A 137 -25.63 -4.07 22.15
C GLU A 137 -25.82 -5.53 22.60
N VAL A 138 -25.45 -6.49 21.75
CA VAL A 138 -25.55 -7.93 22.06
C VAL A 138 -24.64 -8.31 23.23
N SER A 139 -23.40 -7.78 23.27
CA SER A 139 -22.46 -8.03 24.35
C SER A 139 -22.96 -7.46 25.68
N GLN A 140 -23.46 -6.23 25.66
CA GLN A 140 -24.02 -5.58 26.84
C GLN A 140 -25.20 -6.34 27.38
N LYS A 141 -26.11 -6.78 26.50
CA LYS A 141 -27.26 -7.60 26.89
C LYS A 141 -26.83 -8.96 27.45
N GLY A 142 -25.84 -9.62 26.84
CA GLY A 142 -25.30 -10.86 27.37
C GLY A 142 -24.71 -10.69 28.76
N ARG A 143 -24.05 -9.59 29.06
CA ARG A 143 -23.56 -9.23 30.38
C ARG A 143 -24.67 -9.06 31.39
N GLU A 144 -25.73 -8.28 31.04
CA GLU A 144 -26.90 -8.08 31.87
C GLU A 144 -27.63 -9.41 32.18
N ASP A 145 -27.80 -10.28 31.19
CA ASP A 145 -28.39 -11.60 31.35
C ASP A 145 -27.54 -12.48 32.32
N MET A 146 -26.21 -12.39 32.26
CA MET A 146 -25.32 -13.10 33.22
C MET A 146 -25.40 -12.53 34.63
N GLU A 147 -25.55 -11.23 34.82
CA GLU A 147 -25.82 -10.62 36.14
C GLU A 147 -27.11 -11.16 36.74
N HIS A 148 -28.21 -11.26 35.97
CA HIS A 148 -29.46 -11.86 36.41
C HIS A 148 -29.31 -13.35 36.75
N VAL A 149 -28.54 -14.13 35.98
CA VAL A 149 -28.25 -15.52 36.32
C VAL A 149 -27.48 -15.61 37.63
N GLY A 150 -26.51 -14.69 37.86
CA GLY A 150 -25.76 -14.59 39.11
C GLY A 150 -26.68 -14.33 40.32
N GLU A 151 -27.65 -13.39 40.20
CA GLU A 151 -28.66 -13.14 41.23
C GLU A 151 -29.54 -14.38 41.49
N ALA A 152 -29.94 -15.10 40.43
CA ALA A 152 -30.72 -16.33 40.58
C ALA A 152 -29.97 -17.41 41.32
N LEU A 153 -28.66 -17.60 41.04
CA LEU A 153 -27.81 -18.57 41.77
C LEU A 153 -27.64 -18.21 43.23
N GLU A 154 -27.56 -16.93 43.58
CA GLU A 154 -27.48 -16.47 44.98
C GLU A 154 -28.80 -16.79 45.72
N ASN A 155 -29.95 -16.62 45.07
CA ASN A 155 -31.26 -17.02 45.62
C ASN A 155 -31.35 -18.53 45.83
N ILE A 156 -30.84 -19.34 44.88
CA ILE A 156 -30.79 -20.80 45.03
C ILE A 156 -29.85 -21.17 46.17
N ARG A 157 -28.68 -20.55 46.31
CA ARG A 157 -27.77 -20.75 47.43
C ARG A 157 -28.43 -20.54 48.80
N THR A 158 -29.16 -19.44 48.92
CA THR A 158 -29.95 -19.12 50.12
C THR A 158 -31.01 -20.18 50.39
N SER A 159 -31.65 -20.70 49.34
CA SER A 159 -32.68 -21.72 49.46
C SER A 159 -32.11 -23.06 49.94
N ILE A 160 -30.92 -23.45 49.43
CA ILE A 160 -30.19 -24.66 49.87
C ILE A 160 -29.78 -24.53 51.33
N GLN A 161 -29.27 -23.38 51.78
CA GLN A 161 -28.94 -23.14 53.20
C GLN A 161 -30.17 -23.28 54.10
N ASN A 162 -31.31 -22.75 53.66
CA ASN A 162 -32.57 -22.90 54.43
C ASN A 162 -33.04 -24.35 54.48
N LEU A 163 -32.88 -25.11 53.36
CA LEU A 163 -33.19 -26.53 53.31
C LEU A 163 -32.28 -27.31 54.25
N GLU A 164 -30.97 -27.09 54.25
CA GLU A 164 -30.02 -27.73 55.18
C GLU A 164 -30.40 -27.48 56.62
N ALA A 165 -30.73 -26.24 56.98
CA ALA A 165 -31.18 -25.89 58.31
C ALA A 165 -32.52 -26.59 58.72
N ALA A 166 -33.45 -26.76 57.79
CA ALA A 166 -34.70 -27.48 58.02
C ALA A 166 -34.46 -28.98 58.21
N VAL A 167 -33.63 -29.59 57.37
CA VAL A 167 -33.28 -31.01 57.42
C VAL A 167 -32.51 -31.31 58.76
N ASN A 168 -31.61 -30.44 59.17
CA ASN A 168 -30.92 -30.58 60.45
C ASN A 168 -31.88 -30.53 61.67
N LYS A 169 -32.96 -29.70 61.61
CA LYS A 169 -34.00 -29.70 62.63
C LYS A 169 -34.79 -31.00 62.67
N VAL A 170 -35.08 -31.60 61.50
CA VAL A 170 -35.72 -32.93 61.44
C VAL A 170 -34.80 -33.99 62.05
N GLY A 171 -33.49 -33.93 61.77
CA GLY A 171 -32.50 -34.82 62.41
C GLY A 171 -32.48 -34.71 63.92
N THR A 172 -32.49 -33.48 64.46
CA THR A 172 -32.54 -33.24 65.91
C THR A 172 -33.84 -33.80 66.53
N ALA A 173 -34.97 -33.51 65.90
CA ALA A 173 -36.25 -34.05 66.38
C ALA A 173 -36.31 -35.59 66.32
N SER A 174 -35.78 -36.20 65.29
CA SER A 174 -35.66 -37.65 65.19
C SER A 174 -34.76 -38.23 66.28
N GLY A 175 -33.66 -37.55 66.65
CA GLY A 175 -32.82 -37.93 67.80
C GLY A 175 -33.62 -37.93 69.14
N GLU A 176 -34.40 -36.89 69.37
CA GLU A 176 -35.26 -36.82 70.55
C GLU A 176 -36.31 -37.94 70.57
N ILE A 177 -36.89 -38.31 69.41
CA ILE A 177 -37.81 -39.46 69.33
C ILE A 177 -37.10 -40.78 69.64
N VAL A 178 -35.87 -40.98 69.22
CA VAL A 178 -35.04 -42.17 69.57
C VAL A 178 -34.96 -42.31 71.10
N GLU A 179 -34.69 -41.23 71.83
CA GLU A 179 -34.60 -41.24 73.29
C GLU A 179 -35.93 -41.61 73.94
N ILE A 180 -37.05 -41.03 73.41
CA ILE A 180 -38.40 -41.35 73.93
C ILE A 180 -38.75 -42.82 73.65
N VAL A 181 -38.46 -43.31 72.45
CA VAL A 181 -38.76 -44.70 72.04
C VAL A 181 -37.97 -45.66 72.90
N GLN A 182 -36.72 -45.33 73.21
CA GLN A 182 -35.87 -46.15 74.12
C GLN A 182 -36.41 -46.17 75.57
N LEU A 183 -36.90 -45.06 76.05
CA LEU A 183 -37.58 -44.94 77.32
C LEU A 183 -38.86 -45.81 77.38
N ILE A 184 -39.74 -45.74 76.34
CA ILE A 184 -40.92 -46.59 76.23
C ILE A 184 -40.53 -48.08 76.22
N GLY A 185 -39.46 -48.46 75.48
CA GLY A 185 -38.94 -49.81 75.47
C GLY A 185 -38.57 -50.31 76.84
N ASN A 186 -37.85 -49.51 77.63
CA ASN A 186 -37.49 -49.85 79.00
C ASN A 186 -38.69 -50.01 79.89
N ILE A 187 -39.75 -49.14 79.80
CA ILE A 187 -41.01 -49.25 80.52
C ILE A 187 -41.72 -50.55 80.17
N ALA A 188 -41.81 -50.86 78.87
CA ALA A 188 -42.44 -52.10 78.38
C ALA A 188 -41.69 -53.36 78.94
N GLU A 189 -40.39 -53.36 78.90
CA GLU A 189 -39.60 -54.48 79.50
C GLU A 189 -39.83 -54.61 80.99
N GLU A 190 -39.84 -53.50 81.77
CA GLU A 190 -40.09 -53.51 83.18
C GLU A 190 -41.51 -53.93 83.47
N THR A 191 -42.55 -53.48 82.64
CA THR A 191 -43.91 -53.89 82.77
C THR A 191 -44.13 -55.40 82.51
N ASN A 192 -43.38 -55.94 81.55
CA ASN A 192 -43.36 -57.36 81.30
C ASN A 192 -42.78 -58.20 82.46
N LEU A 193 -41.70 -57.71 83.04
CA LEU A 193 -41.13 -58.32 84.22
C LEU A 193 -42.09 -58.27 85.44
N LEU A 194 -42.77 -57.14 85.66
CA LEU A 194 -43.80 -56.93 86.68
C LEU A 194 -44.97 -57.88 86.45
N SER A 195 -45.42 -58.03 85.22
CA SER A 195 -46.50 -58.94 84.90
C SER A 195 -46.19 -60.39 85.15
N LEU A 196 -44.93 -60.79 84.82
CA LEU A 196 -44.41 -62.10 85.03
C LEU A 196 -44.36 -62.41 86.55
N ASN A 197 -43.84 -61.49 87.32
CA ASN A 197 -43.86 -61.60 88.80
C ASN A 197 -45.25 -61.72 89.42
N ALA A 198 -46.22 -60.88 88.92
CA ALA A 198 -47.56 -60.94 89.33
C ALA A 198 -48.24 -62.29 88.89
N SER A 199 -47.95 -62.79 87.70
CA SER A 199 -48.43 -64.12 87.27
C SER A 199 -47.94 -65.25 88.13
N ILE A 200 -46.61 -65.19 88.60
CA ILE A 200 -46.02 -66.18 89.49
C ILE A 200 -46.74 -66.11 90.90
N GLU A 201 -46.99 -64.94 91.45
CA GLU A 201 -47.56 -64.80 92.75
C GLU A 201 -49.13 -65.13 92.71
N ALA A 202 -49.77 -64.85 91.58
CA ALA A 202 -51.15 -65.27 91.36
C ALA A 202 -51.29 -66.80 91.26
N ALA A 203 -50.33 -67.53 90.65
CA ALA A 203 -50.29 -68.95 90.60
C ALA A 203 -50.00 -69.54 91.97
N ARG A 204 -49.25 -68.87 92.84
CA ARG A 204 -48.86 -69.23 94.20
C ARG A 204 -50.09 -69.14 95.11
N ALA A 205 -51.07 -68.21 94.88
CA ALA A 205 -52.30 -68.02 95.61
C ALA A 205 -53.35 -69.07 95.23
N GLY A 206 -53.17 -69.96 94.31
CA GLY A 206 -54.10 -71.06 93.93
C GLY A 206 -55.41 -70.56 93.37
N GLU A 207 -56.53 -71.15 93.77
CA GLU A 207 -57.88 -70.80 93.32
C GLU A 207 -58.30 -69.31 93.56
N ALA A 208 -57.74 -68.71 94.64
CA ALA A 208 -58.01 -67.29 94.93
C ALA A 208 -57.30 -66.30 94.00
N GLY A 209 -56.24 -66.71 93.39
CA GLY A 209 -55.40 -65.91 92.48
C GLY A 209 -55.83 -65.97 90.98
N ARG A 210 -56.76 -66.81 90.63
CA ARG A 210 -57.10 -67.10 89.23
C ARG A 210 -57.52 -65.85 88.36
N GLY A 211 -58.25 -64.92 88.95
CA GLY A 211 -58.62 -63.65 88.31
C GLY A 211 -57.39 -62.71 88.07
N PHE A 212 -56.50 -62.67 89.07
CA PHE A 212 -55.23 -61.91 88.97
C PHE A 212 -54.23 -62.52 87.96
N ALA A 213 -54.23 -63.81 87.83
CA ALA A 213 -53.37 -64.50 86.84
C ALA A 213 -53.73 -64.15 85.40
N VAL A 214 -55.02 -64.03 85.12
CA VAL A 214 -55.53 -63.60 83.77
C VAL A 214 -55.14 -62.15 83.52
N VAL A 215 -55.30 -61.26 84.50
CA VAL A 215 -54.95 -59.83 84.32
C VAL A 215 -53.42 -59.71 84.16
N ALA A 216 -52.65 -60.40 84.92
CA ALA A 216 -51.18 -60.39 84.81
C ALA A 216 -50.69 -60.92 83.47
N SER A 217 -51.32 -62.02 82.96
CA SER A 217 -51.02 -62.55 81.62
C SER A 217 -51.36 -61.52 80.50
N GLU A 218 -52.49 -60.82 80.60
CA GLU A 218 -52.89 -59.80 79.65
C GLU A 218 -51.99 -58.57 79.67
N ILE A 219 -51.53 -58.15 80.85
CA ILE A 219 -50.53 -57.14 81.03
C ILE A 219 -49.21 -57.57 80.38
N GLY A 220 -48.79 -58.81 80.52
CA GLY A 220 -47.61 -59.34 79.89
C GLY A 220 -47.68 -59.37 78.40
N THR A 221 -48.88 -59.72 77.83
CA THR A 221 -49.13 -59.65 76.39
C THR A 221 -49.10 -58.25 75.83
N LEU A 222 -49.69 -57.29 76.59
CA LEU A 222 -49.63 -55.87 76.24
C LEU A 222 -48.19 -55.34 76.26
N ALA A 223 -47.42 -55.70 77.24
CA ALA A 223 -46.01 -55.31 77.37
C ALA A 223 -45.15 -55.88 76.21
N SER A 224 -45.36 -57.14 75.89
CA SER A 224 -44.72 -57.76 74.73
C SER A 224 -45.06 -57.11 73.40
N ASN A 225 -46.39 -56.77 73.16
CA ASN A 225 -46.85 -56.02 71.98
C ASN A 225 -46.23 -54.63 71.96
N SER A 226 -46.12 -53.95 73.11
CA SER A 226 -45.44 -52.68 73.23
C SER A 226 -43.95 -52.72 72.87
N THR A 227 -43.23 -53.75 73.33
CA THR A 227 -41.83 -53.97 72.94
C THR A 227 -41.65 -54.19 71.42
N ALA A 228 -42.56 -55.01 70.84
CA ALA A 228 -42.53 -55.19 69.32
C ALA A 228 -42.86 -53.87 68.60
N SER A 229 -43.78 -53.05 69.12
CA SER A 229 -44.06 -51.75 68.52
C SER A 229 -42.88 -50.79 68.63
N VAL A 230 -42.20 -50.77 69.78
CA VAL A 230 -40.95 -49.99 69.99
C VAL A 230 -39.83 -50.38 69.04
N GLU A 231 -39.62 -51.68 68.85
CA GLU A 231 -38.60 -52.17 67.84
C GLU A 231 -38.96 -51.69 66.45
N HIS A 232 -40.22 -51.78 66.05
CA HIS A 232 -40.68 -51.30 64.74
C HIS A 232 -40.53 -49.76 64.58
N ILE A 233 -40.88 -48.95 65.57
CA ILE A 233 -40.71 -47.50 65.55
C ILE A 233 -39.20 -47.17 65.50
N SER A 234 -38.36 -47.85 66.29
CA SER A 234 -36.91 -47.63 66.30
C SER A 234 -36.30 -47.85 64.91
N LYS A 235 -36.76 -48.90 64.16
CA LYS A 235 -36.35 -49.14 62.79
C LYS A 235 -36.76 -47.98 61.85
N LEU A 236 -38.00 -47.51 61.92
CA LEU A 236 -38.50 -46.40 61.11
C LEU A 236 -37.72 -45.09 61.38
N ILE A 237 -37.38 -44.83 62.64
CA ILE A 237 -36.57 -43.65 63.00
C ILE A 237 -35.13 -43.78 62.48
N HIS A 238 -34.55 -44.99 62.50
CA HIS A 238 -33.24 -45.22 61.89
C HIS A 238 -33.27 -44.93 60.39
N GLU A 239 -34.29 -45.41 59.67
CA GLU A 239 -34.49 -45.12 58.21
C GLU A 239 -34.67 -43.62 57.99
N VAL A 240 -35.38 -42.89 58.83
CA VAL A 240 -35.50 -41.42 58.76
C VAL A 240 -34.18 -40.72 58.93
N ASN A 241 -33.32 -41.19 59.90
CA ASN A 241 -32.01 -40.60 60.14
C ASN A 241 -31.05 -40.84 58.96
N GLU A 242 -31.13 -41.98 58.31
CA GLU A 242 -30.36 -42.24 57.05
C GLU A 242 -30.82 -41.28 55.92
N LEU A 243 -32.13 -41.08 55.74
CA LEU A 243 -32.65 -40.12 54.77
C LEU A 243 -32.26 -38.66 55.05
N VAL A 244 -32.21 -38.30 56.36
CA VAL A 244 -31.73 -36.97 56.80
C VAL A 244 -30.25 -36.81 56.45
N ALA A 245 -29.41 -37.80 56.76
CA ALA A 245 -27.97 -37.77 56.42
C ALA A 245 -27.74 -37.63 54.94
N ASP A 246 -28.48 -38.40 54.13
CA ASP A 246 -28.41 -38.30 52.67
C ASP A 246 -28.87 -36.92 52.12
N ALA A 247 -29.94 -36.35 52.69
CA ALA A 247 -30.42 -35.03 52.31
C ALA A 247 -29.42 -33.91 52.64
N VAL A 248 -28.78 -33.98 53.81
CA VAL A 248 -27.71 -33.02 54.20
C VAL A 248 -26.51 -33.14 53.22
N ARG A 249 -26.11 -34.35 52.88
CA ARG A 249 -25.03 -34.56 51.90
C ARG A 249 -25.39 -33.97 50.52
N GLN A 250 -26.61 -34.26 49.99
CA GLN A 250 -27.08 -33.70 48.71
C GLN A 250 -27.20 -32.18 48.77
N ALA A 251 -27.56 -31.58 49.86
CA ALA A 251 -27.58 -30.13 50.03
C ALA A 251 -26.15 -29.56 49.93
N GLY A 252 -25.14 -30.21 50.59
CA GLY A 252 -23.74 -29.86 50.49
C GLY A 252 -23.20 -29.93 49.05
N ASP A 253 -23.43 -31.05 48.36
CA ASP A 253 -23.02 -31.24 46.97
C ASP A 253 -23.68 -30.15 46.04
N SER A 254 -24.94 -29.78 46.31
CA SER A 254 -25.65 -28.75 45.58
C SER A 254 -25.07 -27.35 45.86
N ALA A 255 -24.65 -27.05 47.05
CA ALA A 255 -23.98 -25.78 47.39
C ALA A 255 -22.63 -25.66 46.69
N ASP A 256 -21.86 -26.74 46.60
CA ASP A 256 -20.57 -26.75 45.87
C ASP A 256 -20.78 -26.52 44.39
N ASN A 257 -21.76 -27.17 43.77
CA ASN A 257 -22.13 -26.96 42.35
C ASN A 257 -22.55 -25.53 42.07
N ILE A 258 -23.30 -24.88 42.99
CA ILE A 258 -23.69 -23.46 42.87
C ILE A 258 -22.45 -22.56 42.94
N ASN A 259 -21.51 -22.81 43.85
CA ASN A 259 -20.27 -22.03 43.95
C ASN A 259 -19.43 -22.13 42.66
N GLU A 260 -19.27 -23.31 42.07
CA GLU A 260 -18.62 -23.52 40.77
C GLU A 260 -19.33 -22.76 39.63
N SER A 261 -20.69 -22.88 39.59
CA SER A 261 -21.52 -22.17 38.60
C SER A 261 -21.38 -20.65 38.72
N SER A 262 -21.34 -20.11 39.95
CA SER A 262 -21.09 -18.70 40.23
C SER A 262 -19.74 -18.24 39.70
N GLY A 263 -18.69 -19.05 39.84
CA GLY A 263 -17.33 -18.78 39.27
C GLY A 263 -17.37 -18.72 37.75
N LEU A 264 -18.14 -19.61 37.09
CA LEU A 264 -18.30 -19.60 35.63
C LEU A 264 -19.06 -18.35 35.16
N ILE A 265 -20.08 -17.90 35.91
CA ILE A 265 -20.82 -16.67 35.59
C ILE A 265 -19.90 -15.44 35.67
N HIS A 266 -19.09 -15.32 36.71
CA HIS A 266 -18.07 -14.22 36.78
C HIS A 266 -17.14 -14.23 35.59
N THR A 267 -16.65 -15.42 35.19
CA THR A 267 -15.78 -15.55 34.00
C THR A 267 -16.53 -15.13 32.72
N ALA A 268 -17.82 -15.43 32.61
CA ALA A 268 -18.63 -15.00 31.48
C ALA A 268 -18.80 -13.47 31.43
N ILE A 269 -19.05 -12.83 32.56
CA ILE A 269 -19.14 -11.36 32.68
C ILE A 269 -17.82 -10.71 32.26
N ASP A 270 -16.68 -11.17 32.79
CA ASP A 270 -15.34 -10.69 32.40
C ASP A 270 -15.07 -10.86 30.89
N THR A 271 -15.64 -11.92 30.32
CA THR A 271 -15.51 -12.16 28.88
C THR A 271 -16.29 -11.14 28.06
N PHE A 272 -17.53 -10.80 28.47
CA PHE A 272 -18.31 -9.77 27.83
C PHE A 272 -17.68 -8.37 27.95
N ASP A 273 -17.08 -8.05 29.10
CA ASP A 273 -16.33 -6.81 29.28
C ASP A 273 -15.12 -6.74 28.32
N LYS A 274 -14.36 -7.83 28.16
CA LYS A 274 -13.28 -7.90 27.16
C LYS A 274 -13.76 -7.78 25.72
N ILE A 275 -14.92 -8.37 25.40
CA ILE A 275 -15.52 -8.22 24.06
C ILE A 275 -15.87 -6.75 23.83
N TYR A 276 -16.47 -6.08 24.79
CA TYR A 276 -16.78 -4.65 24.71
C TYR A 276 -15.53 -3.81 24.44
N ASP A 277 -14.46 -4.00 25.22
CA ASP A 277 -13.19 -3.28 25.06
C ASP A 277 -12.56 -3.51 23.68
N ASN A 278 -12.54 -4.76 23.22
CA ASN A 278 -12.02 -5.12 21.88
C ASN A 278 -12.82 -4.44 20.76
N ILE A 279 -14.13 -4.34 20.89
CA ILE A 279 -14.98 -3.66 19.91
C ILE A 279 -14.67 -2.17 19.89
N GLN A 280 -14.49 -1.52 21.05
CA GLN A 280 -14.12 -0.11 21.13
C GLN A 280 -12.78 0.15 20.41
N GLN A 281 -11.78 -0.71 20.63
CA GLN A 281 -10.50 -0.62 19.93
C GLN A 281 -10.66 -0.82 18.42
N THR A 282 -11.49 -1.79 18.00
CA THR A 282 -11.76 -2.06 16.58
C THR A 282 -12.47 -0.87 15.93
N SER A 283 -13.42 -0.25 16.62
CA SER A 283 -14.11 0.96 16.14
C SER A 283 -13.12 2.11 15.88
N ALA A 284 -12.18 2.34 16.80
CA ALA A 284 -11.13 3.35 16.60
C ALA A 284 -10.21 3.04 15.40
N LEU A 285 -9.94 1.76 15.13
CA LEU A 285 -9.17 1.35 13.94
C LEU A 285 -9.96 1.56 12.63
N ILE A 286 -11.28 1.36 12.66
CA ILE A 286 -12.15 1.66 11.51
C ILE A 286 -12.16 3.16 11.22
N ASP A 287 -12.24 4.03 12.23
CA ASP A 287 -12.16 5.47 12.03
C ASP A 287 -10.83 5.88 11.38
N GLN A 288 -9.71 5.34 11.86
CA GLN A 288 -8.39 5.55 11.24
C GLN A 288 -8.32 5.01 9.80
N MET A 289 -9.00 3.90 9.51
CA MET A 289 -9.07 3.34 8.15
C MET A 289 -9.83 4.29 7.22
N VAL A 290 -10.95 4.86 7.66
CA VAL A 290 -11.71 5.86 6.89
C VAL A 290 -10.86 7.09 6.57
N ASP A 291 -10.06 7.57 7.52
CA ASP A 291 -9.15 8.70 7.28
C ASP A 291 -8.10 8.35 6.20
N LYS A 292 -7.55 7.14 6.23
CA LYS A 292 -6.60 6.68 5.21
C LYS A 292 -7.25 6.51 3.84
N ILE A 293 -8.49 6.04 3.80
CA ILE A 293 -9.27 5.92 2.56
C ILE A 293 -9.48 7.30 1.92
N ASN A 294 -9.79 8.34 2.71
CA ASN A 294 -9.91 9.71 2.23
C ASN A 294 -8.58 10.24 1.65
N GLN A 295 -7.44 9.89 2.24
CA GLN A 295 -6.11 10.22 1.68
C GLN A 295 -5.84 9.52 0.35
N VAL A 296 -6.25 8.25 0.20
CA VAL A 296 -6.10 7.51 -1.06
C VAL A 296 -7.00 8.11 -2.15
N ASP A 297 -8.20 8.58 -1.81
CA ASP A 297 -9.10 9.30 -2.71
C ASP A 297 -8.47 10.59 -3.27
N GLU A 298 -7.86 11.39 -2.38
CA GLU A 298 -7.13 12.59 -2.77
C GLU A 298 -5.95 12.25 -3.71
N VAL A 299 -5.20 11.19 -3.41
CA VAL A 299 -4.11 10.72 -4.29
C VAL A 299 -4.64 10.28 -5.64
N ALA A 300 -5.75 9.53 -5.72
CA ALA A 300 -6.34 9.11 -6.98
C ALA A 300 -6.77 10.30 -7.84
N THR A 301 -7.38 11.31 -7.21
CA THR A 301 -7.77 12.56 -7.87
C THR A 301 -6.56 13.33 -8.42
N ASN A 302 -5.49 13.45 -7.62
CA ASN A 302 -4.26 14.12 -8.04
C ASN A 302 -3.57 13.36 -9.18
N VAL A 303 -3.54 12.02 -9.15
CA VAL A 303 -2.97 11.19 -10.23
C VAL A 303 -3.75 11.39 -11.53
N ALA A 304 -5.08 11.47 -11.48
CA ALA A 304 -5.89 11.75 -12.65
C ALA A 304 -5.56 13.13 -13.26
N ALA A 305 -5.47 14.18 -12.43
CA ALA A 305 -5.11 15.53 -12.88
C ALA A 305 -3.69 15.58 -13.49
N ILE A 306 -2.71 14.92 -12.87
CA ILE A 306 -1.33 14.82 -13.39
C ILE A 306 -1.33 14.09 -14.75
N SER A 307 -2.18 13.05 -14.92
CA SER A 307 -2.29 12.33 -16.19
C SER A 307 -2.84 13.22 -17.31
N GLU A 308 -3.83 14.08 -17.03
CA GLU A 308 -4.33 15.06 -17.99
C GLU A 308 -3.24 16.08 -18.39
N GLU A 309 -2.49 16.62 -17.44
CA GLU A 309 -1.37 17.53 -17.69
C GLU A 309 -0.26 16.87 -18.52
N GLN A 310 0.04 15.60 -18.23
CA GLN A 310 1.05 14.84 -18.95
C GLN A 310 0.62 14.50 -20.38
N ALA A 311 -0.68 14.24 -20.62
CA ALA A 311 -1.23 14.08 -21.96
C ALA A 311 -1.07 15.37 -22.79
N ALA A 312 -1.43 16.53 -22.22
CA ALA A 312 -1.23 17.83 -22.87
C ALA A 312 0.26 18.12 -23.17
N SER A 313 1.16 17.78 -22.24
CA SER A 313 2.60 17.92 -22.44
C SER A 313 3.13 17.00 -23.56
N SER A 314 2.58 15.80 -23.68
CA SER A 314 2.94 14.86 -24.76
C SER A 314 2.53 15.40 -26.12
N ASP A 315 1.35 16.02 -26.24
CA ASP A 315 0.90 16.68 -27.46
C ASP A 315 1.81 17.86 -27.87
N GLU A 316 2.27 18.66 -26.89
CA GLU A 316 3.21 19.76 -27.12
C GLU A 316 4.59 19.26 -27.59
N ILE A 317 5.08 18.15 -27.01
CA ILE A 317 6.32 17.50 -27.47
C ILE A 317 6.19 17.01 -28.91
N LEU A 318 5.06 16.39 -29.28
CA LEU A 318 4.81 15.95 -30.65
C LEU A 318 4.83 17.13 -31.64
N ALA A 319 4.11 18.22 -31.34
CA ALA A 319 4.09 19.42 -32.18
C ALA A 319 5.49 20.03 -32.35
N THR A 320 6.28 20.07 -31.27
CA THR A 320 7.66 20.55 -31.28
C THR A 320 8.56 19.64 -32.11
N SER A 321 8.42 18.33 -31.98
CA SER A 321 9.15 17.33 -32.74
C SER A 321 8.86 17.41 -34.24
N GLU A 322 7.61 17.60 -34.65
CA GLU A 322 7.22 17.82 -36.06
C GLU A 322 7.83 19.11 -36.64
N SER A 323 7.86 20.18 -35.82
CA SER A 323 8.54 21.42 -36.21
C SER A 323 10.05 21.21 -36.43
N MET A 324 10.71 20.49 -35.51
CA MET A 324 12.11 20.17 -35.61
C MET A 324 12.44 19.26 -36.81
N LEU A 325 11.55 18.30 -37.13
CA LEU A 325 11.67 17.46 -38.32
C LEU A 325 11.60 18.30 -39.60
N THR A 326 10.70 19.26 -39.64
CA THR A 326 10.58 20.20 -40.77
C THR A 326 11.82 21.07 -40.93
N GLN A 327 12.36 21.59 -39.82
CA GLN A 327 13.62 22.35 -39.80
C GLN A 327 14.80 21.51 -40.27
N ALA A 328 14.94 20.27 -39.79
CA ALA A 328 15.99 19.36 -40.19
C ALA A 328 15.98 19.10 -41.72
N LYS A 329 14.78 18.88 -42.31
CA LYS A 329 14.61 18.76 -43.76
C LYS A 329 15.07 20.02 -44.47
N GLY A 330 14.69 21.21 -44.01
CA GLY A 330 15.12 22.49 -44.56
C GLY A 330 16.63 22.69 -44.47
N ILE A 331 17.26 22.32 -43.37
CA ILE A 331 18.71 22.37 -43.22
C ILE A 331 19.38 21.43 -44.22
N ALA A 332 18.91 20.20 -44.37
CA ALA A 332 19.47 19.25 -45.34
C ALA A 332 19.39 19.78 -46.75
N GLU A 333 18.26 20.34 -47.21
CA GLU A 333 18.06 20.92 -48.53
C GLU A 333 18.96 22.15 -48.73
N ASN A 334 19.02 23.07 -47.76
CA ASN A 334 19.90 24.24 -47.85
C ASN A 334 21.36 23.86 -47.90
N SER A 335 21.77 22.83 -47.14
CA SER A 335 23.13 22.33 -47.15
C SER A 335 23.51 21.72 -48.52
N GLU A 336 22.58 21.00 -49.16
CA GLU A 336 22.80 20.49 -50.51
C GLU A 336 22.97 21.64 -51.52
N ASN A 337 22.17 22.70 -51.42
CA ASN A 337 22.27 23.89 -52.27
C ASN A 337 23.62 24.60 -52.07
N VAL A 338 24.06 24.81 -50.80
CA VAL A 338 25.37 25.43 -50.51
C VAL A 338 26.53 24.57 -51.01
N ALA A 339 26.45 23.25 -50.87
CA ALA A 339 27.48 22.33 -51.44
C ALA A 339 27.54 22.43 -52.97
N LYS A 340 26.41 22.57 -53.66
CA LYS A 340 26.35 22.78 -55.10
C LYS A 340 26.96 24.11 -55.50
N GLU A 341 26.62 25.20 -54.84
CA GLU A 341 27.18 26.54 -55.14
C GLU A 341 28.65 26.60 -54.80
N SER A 342 29.14 25.92 -53.76
CA SER A 342 30.55 25.80 -53.43
C SER A 342 31.34 25.09 -54.54
N ARG A 343 30.80 24.03 -55.11
CA ARG A 343 31.42 23.36 -56.31
C ARG A 343 31.48 24.25 -57.51
N ASN A 344 30.41 25.02 -57.80
CA ASN A 344 30.40 26.02 -58.90
C ASN A 344 31.46 27.10 -58.65
N LEU A 345 31.65 27.53 -57.41
CA LEU A 345 32.64 28.52 -57.01
C LEU A 345 34.06 27.96 -57.15
N THR A 346 34.32 26.68 -56.77
CA THR A 346 35.61 26.01 -57.05
C THR A 346 35.92 25.95 -58.52
N GLU A 347 34.94 25.57 -59.37
CA GLU A 347 35.10 25.56 -60.81
C GLU A 347 35.43 26.95 -61.38
N SER A 348 34.70 27.98 -60.94
CA SER A 348 34.93 29.38 -61.36
C SER A 348 36.33 29.87 -60.91
N SER A 349 36.78 29.48 -59.71
CA SER A 349 38.12 29.76 -59.19
C SER A 349 39.21 29.12 -60.04
N ILE A 350 39.04 27.86 -60.45
CA ILE A 350 39.96 27.16 -61.36
C ILE A 350 40.03 27.85 -62.70
N GLN A 351 38.86 28.21 -63.29
CA GLN A 351 38.80 28.92 -64.55
C GLN A 351 39.52 30.27 -64.48
N LEU A 352 39.35 31.04 -63.40
CA LEU A 352 40.03 32.30 -63.17
C LEU A 352 41.56 32.08 -63.04
N ALA A 353 41.98 31.07 -62.27
CA ALA A 353 43.41 30.73 -62.10
C ALA A 353 44.05 30.36 -63.48
N ASP A 354 43.33 29.64 -64.35
CA ASP A 354 43.82 29.28 -65.67
C ASP A 354 43.90 30.49 -66.60
N GLN A 355 42.93 31.44 -66.52
CA GLN A 355 43.01 32.71 -67.22
C GLN A 355 44.21 33.55 -66.77
N VAL A 356 44.47 33.60 -65.48
CA VAL A 356 45.66 34.31 -64.93
C VAL A 356 46.94 33.68 -65.39
N LYS A 357 47.07 32.35 -65.56
CA LYS A 357 48.27 31.65 -66.08
C LYS A 357 48.61 31.98 -67.53
N LEU A 358 47.67 32.54 -68.33
CA LEU A 358 47.93 33.01 -69.65
C LEU A 358 48.88 34.20 -69.68
N PHE A 359 48.98 34.95 -68.58
CA PHE A 359 49.86 36.10 -68.44
C PHE A 359 51.21 35.66 -67.81
N ARG A 360 52.29 36.05 -68.40
CA ARG A 360 53.63 35.88 -67.85
C ARG A 360 54.05 37.12 -67.09
N ILE A 361 54.22 37.01 -65.79
CA ILE A 361 54.60 38.14 -64.95
C ILE A 361 55.92 38.00 -64.28
#